data_a9db799c58ea3085044edff954822e72
#
_entry.id   a9db799c58ea3085044edff954822e72
#
_cell.length_a   1.000
_cell.length_b   1.000
_cell.length_c   1.000
_cell.angle_alpha   90.00
_cell.angle_beta   90.00
_cell.angle_gamma   90.00
#
_symmetry.space_group_name_H-M   'P 1'
#
loop_
_entity.id
_entity.type
_entity.pdbx_description
1 polymer ?
#
loop_
_entity_poly.entity_id
_entity_poly.type
_entity_poly.pdbx_seq_one_letter_code
_entity_poly.pdbx_strand_id
1 'polypeptide(L)'
;TITMYGSMKDELSAKIAALKEEGLYKAEAPLTSPQSGEITVDDGREVINLCANNYLGLADSPVLVDAAKKALDEWGFGMASVRFICGTQTLHQKLERAITEFLHPDDPDNWDTILYSSCFDANGGLFEVLLGPDDAIISDELNHASIIDGVRLCKAQRFRYHNQDMADLEA
;
A
#
# COMPACT_ATOMS: atom_id res chain seq x y z
N THR A 1 12.62 39.73 0.00
CA THR A 1 11.93 38.55 0.56
C THR A 1 12.17 37.41 -0.41
N ILE A 2 13.02 36.43 -0.03
CA ILE A 2 13.20 35.23 -0.83
C ILE A 2 11.91 34.44 -0.69
N THR A 3 11.12 34.33 -1.77
CA THR A 3 9.96 33.47 -1.78
C THR A 3 10.44 32.01 -1.75
N MET A 4 9.94 31.23 -0.81
CA MET A 4 10.38 29.85 -0.55
C MET A 4 10.32 28.93 -1.79
N TYR A 5 9.50 29.26 -2.77
CA TYR A 5 9.29 28.47 -3.98
C TYR A 5 9.93 29.05 -5.26
N GLY A 6 10.43 30.33 -5.25
CA GLY A 6 10.99 30.96 -6.45
C GLY A 6 10.12 30.76 -7.71
N SER A 7 10.71 30.36 -8.82
CA SER A 7 10.00 30.03 -10.08
C SER A 7 9.17 28.75 -10.03
N MET A 8 9.44 27.85 -9.07
CA MET A 8 8.74 26.57 -8.94
C MET A 8 7.22 26.73 -8.75
N LYS A 9 6.80 27.81 -8.04
CA LYS A 9 5.38 28.09 -7.84
C LYS A 9 4.66 28.30 -9.18
N ASP A 10 5.27 29.07 -10.06
CA ASP A 10 4.67 29.41 -11.37
C ASP A 10 4.66 28.16 -12.28
N GLU A 11 5.72 27.35 -12.26
CA GLU A 11 5.81 26.10 -12.98
C GLU A 11 4.76 25.08 -12.51
N LEU A 12 4.59 24.91 -11.19
CA LEU A 12 3.58 24.01 -10.63
C LEU A 12 2.16 24.50 -10.91
N SER A 13 1.93 25.81 -10.84
CA SER A 13 0.64 26.41 -11.16
C SER A 13 0.27 26.19 -12.63
N ALA A 14 1.23 26.35 -13.53
CA ALA A 14 1.03 26.08 -14.96
C ALA A 14 0.71 24.60 -15.22
N LYS A 15 1.43 23.66 -14.56
CA LYS A 15 1.14 22.23 -14.67
C LYS A 15 -0.26 21.87 -14.17
N ILE A 16 -0.69 22.44 -13.04
CA ILE A 16 -2.05 22.20 -12.52
C ILE A 16 -3.10 22.77 -13.46
N ALA A 17 -2.87 23.96 -14.05
CA ALA A 17 -3.77 24.53 -15.03
C ALA A 17 -3.91 23.65 -16.27
N ALA A 18 -2.81 23.14 -16.80
CA ALA A 18 -2.81 22.21 -17.94
C ALA A 18 -3.58 20.93 -17.63
N LEU A 19 -3.36 20.31 -16.46
CA LEU A 19 -4.12 19.12 -16.02
C LEU A 19 -5.63 19.38 -15.94
N LYS A 20 -6.04 20.59 -15.53
CA LYS A 20 -7.46 20.98 -15.49
C LYS A 20 -8.04 21.14 -16.89
N GLU A 21 -7.30 21.77 -17.80
CA GLU A 21 -7.69 21.97 -19.18
C GLU A 21 -7.82 20.62 -19.93
N GLU A 22 -6.90 19.68 -19.68
CA GLU A 22 -6.91 18.33 -20.25
C GLU A 22 -7.96 17.40 -19.60
N GLY A 23 -8.66 17.84 -18.56
CA GLY A 23 -9.62 17.00 -17.83
C GLY A 23 -8.99 15.90 -16.97
N LEU A 24 -7.69 15.96 -16.73
CA LEU A 24 -6.94 14.97 -15.94
C LEU A 24 -6.85 15.31 -14.45
N TYR A 25 -7.23 16.54 -14.09
CA TYR A 25 -7.25 16.96 -12.69
C TYR A 25 -8.43 16.30 -11.95
N LYS A 26 -8.11 15.49 -10.95
CA LYS A 26 -9.13 14.87 -10.08
C LYS A 26 -9.36 15.76 -8.86
N ALA A 27 -10.57 16.29 -8.72
CA ALA A 27 -11.02 16.89 -7.48
C ALA A 27 -11.44 15.79 -6.50
N GLU A 28 -10.93 15.86 -5.29
CA GLU A 28 -11.36 14.96 -4.21
C GLU A 28 -12.77 15.33 -3.75
N ALA A 29 -13.57 14.31 -3.40
CA ALA A 29 -14.85 14.47 -2.73
C ALA A 29 -14.68 13.98 -1.27
N PRO A 30 -14.45 14.88 -0.30
CA PRO A 30 -14.23 14.48 1.09
C PRO A 30 -15.43 13.74 1.66
N LEU A 31 -15.19 12.66 2.39
CA LEU A 31 -16.23 11.91 3.06
C LEU A 31 -16.51 12.51 4.44
N THR A 32 -17.80 12.58 4.80
CA THR A 32 -18.26 13.07 6.10
C THR A 32 -18.91 11.97 6.95
N SER A 33 -18.87 10.72 6.46
CA SER A 33 -19.32 9.52 7.16
C SER A 33 -18.18 8.50 7.28
N PRO A 34 -18.31 7.46 8.14
CA PRO A 34 -17.47 6.27 8.09
C PRO A 34 -17.51 5.60 6.71
N GLN A 35 -16.50 4.76 6.42
CA GLN A 35 -16.44 3.96 5.20
C GLN A 35 -17.48 2.84 5.25
N SER A 36 -18.42 2.85 4.29
CA SER A 36 -19.48 1.86 4.15
C SER A 36 -19.83 1.68 2.67
N GLY A 37 -20.80 0.83 2.36
CA GLY A 37 -21.42 0.74 1.02
C GLY A 37 -22.19 2.01 0.64
N GLU A 38 -22.79 2.69 1.63
CA GLU A 38 -23.40 4.00 1.50
C GLU A 38 -22.59 5.00 2.33
N ILE A 39 -22.23 6.12 1.74
CA ILE A 39 -21.39 7.15 2.36
C ILE A 39 -21.95 8.54 2.08
N THR A 40 -21.64 9.50 2.95
CA THR A 40 -21.98 10.90 2.76
C THR A 40 -20.75 11.68 2.35
N VAL A 41 -20.84 12.52 1.32
CA VAL A 41 -19.80 13.44 0.88
C VAL A 41 -20.02 14.85 1.42
N ASP A 42 -19.04 15.73 1.28
CA ASP A 42 -18.99 17.05 1.91
C ASP A 42 -20.12 18.01 1.50
N ASP A 43 -20.72 17.81 0.33
CA ASP A 43 -21.89 18.57 -0.11
C ASP A 43 -23.23 18.00 0.45
N GLY A 44 -23.17 16.99 1.33
CA GLY A 44 -24.31 16.39 1.99
C GLY A 44 -25.02 15.31 1.18
N ARG A 45 -24.54 14.96 -0.01
CA ARG A 45 -25.12 13.86 -0.80
C ARG A 45 -24.78 12.51 -0.20
N GLU A 46 -25.76 11.63 -0.15
CA GLU A 46 -25.58 10.21 0.07
C GLU A 46 -25.30 9.51 -1.27
N VAL A 47 -24.23 8.73 -1.32
CA VAL A 47 -23.79 8.04 -2.54
C VAL A 47 -23.41 6.60 -2.25
N ILE A 48 -23.57 5.73 -3.26
CA ILE A 48 -23.10 4.34 -3.19
C ILE A 48 -21.59 4.34 -3.48
N ASN A 49 -20.84 3.75 -2.57
CA ASN A 49 -19.38 3.67 -2.67
C ASN A 49 -18.96 2.39 -3.41
N LEU A 50 -18.69 2.52 -4.70
CA LEU A 50 -18.19 1.43 -5.55
C LEU A 50 -16.66 1.47 -5.72
N CYS A 51 -15.96 2.42 -5.08
CA CYS A 51 -14.54 2.66 -5.28
C CYS A 51 -13.65 2.13 -4.14
N ALA A 52 -14.24 1.85 -2.96
CA ALA A 52 -13.48 1.46 -1.79
C ALA A 52 -12.98 0.01 -1.87
N ASN A 53 -11.78 -0.22 -1.34
CA ASN A 53 -11.22 -1.55 -1.13
C ASN A 53 -11.78 -2.21 0.16
N ASN A 54 -13.06 -2.03 0.42
CA ASN A 54 -13.77 -2.56 1.60
C ASN A 54 -14.60 -3.80 1.25
N TYR A 55 -13.98 -4.75 0.54
CA TYR A 55 -14.66 -5.90 -0.06
C TYR A 55 -15.42 -6.78 0.94
N LEU A 56 -14.96 -6.85 2.19
CA LEU A 56 -15.57 -7.63 3.26
C LEU A 56 -16.44 -6.78 4.20
N GLY A 57 -16.57 -5.48 3.95
CA GLY A 57 -17.37 -4.57 4.79
C GLY A 57 -16.81 -4.40 6.21
N LEU A 58 -15.50 -4.60 6.41
CA LEU A 58 -14.88 -4.61 7.74
C LEU A 58 -14.38 -3.24 8.22
N ALA A 59 -14.34 -2.23 7.35
CA ALA A 59 -13.77 -0.92 7.68
C ALA A 59 -14.47 -0.21 8.85
N ASP A 60 -15.77 -0.45 9.04
CA ASP A 60 -16.61 0.11 10.12
C ASP A 60 -17.21 -1.00 11.01
N SER A 61 -16.58 -2.16 11.06
CA SER A 61 -17.05 -3.27 11.90
C SER A 61 -16.90 -2.95 13.38
N PRO A 62 -17.99 -2.98 14.19
CA PRO A 62 -17.92 -2.73 15.62
C PRO A 62 -16.94 -3.64 16.34
N VAL A 63 -16.83 -4.90 15.92
CA VAL A 63 -15.89 -5.88 16.50
C VAL A 63 -14.44 -5.44 16.32
N LEU A 64 -14.08 -4.94 15.13
CA LEU A 64 -12.73 -4.45 14.85
C LEU A 64 -12.45 -3.12 15.54
N VAL A 65 -13.43 -2.22 15.58
CA VAL A 65 -13.33 -0.93 16.28
C VAL A 65 -13.10 -1.14 17.77
N ASP A 66 -13.83 -2.05 18.41
CA ASP A 66 -13.68 -2.34 19.83
C ASP A 66 -12.36 -3.06 20.13
N ALA A 67 -11.90 -3.97 19.26
CA ALA A 67 -10.59 -4.59 19.37
C ALA A 67 -9.46 -3.56 19.27
N ALA A 68 -9.56 -2.60 18.35
CA ALA A 68 -8.59 -1.52 18.21
C ALA A 68 -8.54 -0.61 19.44
N LYS A 69 -9.70 -0.21 20.01
CA LYS A 69 -9.78 0.57 21.25
C LYS A 69 -9.11 -0.17 22.41
N LYS A 70 -9.41 -1.46 22.59
CA LYS A 70 -8.80 -2.28 23.61
C LYS A 70 -7.28 -2.38 23.44
N ALA A 71 -6.81 -2.54 22.22
CA ALA A 71 -5.37 -2.58 21.94
C ALA A 71 -4.69 -1.24 22.26
N LEU A 72 -5.33 -0.10 21.98
CA LEU A 72 -4.82 1.22 22.38
C LEU A 72 -4.72 1.38 23.89
N ASP A 73 -5.71 0.90 24.65
CA ASP A 73 -5.70 0.93 26.11
C ASP A 73 -4.57 0.05 26.71
N GLU A 74 -4.31 -1.10 26.09
CA GLU A 74 -3.34 -2.09 26.59
C GLU A 74 -1.90 -1.77 26.17
N TRP A 75 -1.70 -1.31 24.91
CA TRP A 75 -0.38 -1.18 24.26
C TRP A 75 0.04 0.26 24.00
N GLY A 76 -0.86 1.22 24.13
CA GLY A 76 -0.64 2.62 23.75
C GLY A 76 -0.76 2.85 22.24
N PHE A 77 -0.55 4.11 21.85
CA PHE A 77 -0.78 4.55 20.48
C PHE A 77 0.34 4.20 19.50
N GLY A 78 1.59 4.26 19.93
CA GLY A 78 2.74 4.17 19.04
C GLY A 78 3.83 3.23 19.50
N MET A 79 4.54 2.64 18.52
CA MET A 79 5.66 1.72 18.77
C MET A 79 6.96 2.44 19.13
N ALA A 80 7.08 3.72 18.78
CA ALA A 80 8.19 4.63 19.05
C ALA A 80 9.58 4.14 18.61
N SER A 81 9.66 3.04 17.86
CA SER A 81 10.92 2.48 17.35
C SER A 81 10.68 1.56 16.15
N VAL A 82 11.72 1.35 15.34
CA VAL A 82 11.75 0.30 14.34
C VAL A 82 11.84 -1.08 15.00
N ARG A 83 11.32 -2.09 14.33
CA ARG A 83 11.15 -3.44 14.90
C ARG A 83 12.43 -4.06 15.45
N PHE A 84 13.53 -3.99 14.71
CA PHE A 84 14.77 -4.68 15.08
C PHE A 84 15.56 -4.01 16.23
N ILE A 85 15.23 -2.75 16.61
CA ILE A 85 15.86 -2.09 17.75
C ILE A 85 15.08 -2.38 19.02
N CYS A 86 13.88 -1.77 19.18
CA CYS A 86 13.01 -1.97 20.34
C CYS A 86 11.52 -1.80 20.03
N GLY A 87 11.11 -1.87 18.77
CA GLY A 87 9.72 -1.70 18.33
C GLY A 87 8.95 -3.01 18.11
N THR A 88 9.56 -4.18 18.28
CA THR A 88 8.84 -5.46 18.16
C THR A 88 8.07 -5.75 19.43
N GLN A 89 6.76 -5.85 19.31
CA GLN A 89 5.86 -6.28 20.37
C GLN A 89 5.35 -7.70 20.12
N THR A 90 4.85 -8.35 21.15
CA THR A 90 4.26 -9.70 21.02
C THR A 90 3.04 -9.71 20.10
N LEU A 91 2.36 -8.57 19.89
CA LEU A 91 1.28 -8.44 18.91
C LEU A 91 1.75 -8.67 17.48
N HIS A 92 2.94 -8.20 17.11
CA HIS A 92 3.51 -8.44 15.79
C HIS A 92 3.72 -9.96 15.58
N GLN A 93 4.37 -10.63 16.54
CA GLN A 93 4.65 -12.07 16.46
C GLN A 93 3.37 -12.91 16.42
N LYS A 94 2.36 -12.55 17.23
CA LYS A 94 1.06 -13.22 17.22
C LYS A 94 0.35 -13.07 15.89
N LEU A 95 0.40 -11.87 15.28
CA LEU A 95 -0.22 -11.64 13.97
C LEU A 95 0.53 -12.38 12.87
N GLU A 96 1.87 -12.33 12.87
CA GLU A 96 2.70 -13.09 11.93
C GLU A 96 2.38 -14.59 12.00
N ARG A 97 2.32 -15.16 13.19
CA ARG A 97 1.98 -16.57 13.38
C ARG A 97 0.55 -16.89 12.92
N ALA A 98 -0.42 -16.06 13.27
CA ALA A 98 -1.82 -16.26 12.86
C ALA A 98 -1.99 -16.22 11.33
N ILE A 99 -1.26 -15.34 10.63
CA ILE A 99 -1.27 -15.29 9.17
C ILE A 99 -0.62 -16.55 8.58
N THR A 100 0.50 -17.00 9.15
CA THR A 100 1.17 -18.23 8.71
C THR A 100 0.24 -19.43 8.85
N GLU A 101 -0.41 -19.61 10.00
CA GLU A 101 -1.36 -20.69 10.25
C GLU A 101 -2.60 -20.62 9.35
N PHE A 102 -3.08 -19.41 9.04
CA PHE A 102 -4.20 -19.22 8.14
C PHE A 102 -3.88 -19.60 6.69
N LEU A 103 -2.68 -19.24 6.21
CA LEU A 103 -2.28 -19.48 4.83
C LEU A 103 -1.72 -20.89 4.61
N HIS A 104 -1.11 -21.49 5.63
CA HIS A 104 -0.45 -22.79 5.60
C HIS A 104 -0.94 -23.69 6.75
N PRO A 105 -2.25 -24.02 6.82
CA PRO A 105 -2.83 -24.74 7.97
C PRO A 105 -2.26 -26.15 8.15
N ASP A 106 -1.82 -26.80 7.07
CA ASP A 106 -1.32 -28.19 7.10
C ASP A 106 0.16 -28.27 7.49
N ASP A 107 0.92 -27.20 7.36
CA ASP A 107 2.37 -27.19 7.58
C ASP A 107 2.91 -25.81 8.02
N PRO A 108 2.35 -25.22 9.05
CA PRO A 108 2.69 -23.83 9.45
C PRO A 108 4.12 -23.67 9.99
N ASP A 109 4.78 -24.77 10.38
CA ASP A 109 6.14 -24.70 10.97
C ASP A 109 7.26 -24.60 9.93
N ASN A 110 6.96 -24.86 8.66
CA ASN A 110 7.89 -24.66 7.54
C ASN A 110 7.71 -23.31 6.83
N TRP A 111 6.82 -22.47 7.32
CA TRP A 111 6.52 -21.16 6.75
C TRP A 111 6.67 -20.08 7.80
N ASP A 112 6.96 -18.87 7.34
CA ASP A 112 7.02 -17.70 8.22
C ASP A 112 6.40 -16.48 7.53
N THR A 113 5.97 -15.53 8.33
CA THR A 113 5.36 -14.28 7.87
C THR A 113 6.14 -13.10 8.42
N ILE A 114 6.38 -12.10 7.57
CA ILE A 114 6.92 -10.81 7.96
C ILE A 114 5.93 -9.69 7.64
N LEU A 115 5.70 -8.78 8.59
CA LEU A 115 4.78 -7.68 8.45
C LEU A 115 5.47 -6.43 7.91
N TYR A 116 4.81 -5.75 6.99
CA TYR A 116 5.15 -4.41 6.51
C TYR A 116 4.01 -3.44 6.80
N SER A 117 4.31 -2.14 6.85
CA SER A 117 3.32 -1.08 7.10
C SER A 117 2.33 -0.91 5.95
N SER A 118 2.70 -1.32 4.74
CA SER A 118 1.85 -1.30 3.55
C SER A 118 2.30 -2.32 2.50
N CYS A 119 1.42 -2.63 1.54
CA CYS A 119 1.81 -3.40 0.35
C CYS A 119 2.88 -2.69 -0.48
N PHE A 120 2.89 -1.36 -0.48
CA PHE A 120 3.91 -0.58 -1.16
C PHE A 120 5.28 -0.81 -0.54
N ASP A 121 5.39 -0.76 0.80
CA ASP A 121 6.64 -1.02 1.53
C ASP A 121 7.10 -2.47 1.36
N ALA A 122 6.18 -3.43 1.35
CA ALA A 122 6.49 -4.83 1.09
C ALA A 122 7.11 -5.02 -0.31
N ASN A 123 6.47 -4.48 -1.34
CA ASN A 123 7.00 -4.55 -2.70
C ASN A 123 8.32 -3.79 -2.87
N GLY A 124 8.47 -2.65 -2.19
CA GLY A 124 9.73 -1.87 -2.19
C GLY A 124 10.88 -2.57 -1.49
N GLY A 125 10.59 -3.30 -0.41
CA GLY A 125 11.59 -3.98 0.42
C GLY A 125 11.96 -5.39 -0.02
N LEU A 126 11.19 -6.03 -0.91
CA LEU A 126 11.35 -7.44 -1.25
C LEU A 126 12.52 -7.69 -2.19
N PHE A 127 12.58 -6.98 -3.31
CA PHE A 127 13.47 -7.31 -4.43
C PHE A 127 14.94 -7.04 -4.10
N GLU A 128 15.26 -5.89 -3.50
CA GLU A 128 16.64 -5.51 -3.18
C GLU A 128 17.26 -6.43 -2.11
N VAL A 129 16.43 -6.96 -1.20
CA VAL A 129 16.90 -7.85 -0.13
C VAL A 129 17.17 -9.26 -0.64
N LEU A 130 16.37 -9.76 -1.59
CA LEU A 130 16.44 -11.13 -2.06
C LEU A 130 17.34 -11.31 -3.28
N LEU A 131 17.52 -10.26 -4.12
CA LEU A 131 18.10 -10.38 -5.44
C LEU A 131 19.31 -9.46 -5.60
N GLY A 132 20.34 -9.97 -6.29
CA GLY A 132 21.58 -9.27 -6.60
C GLY A 132 21.81 -9.06 -8.11
N PRO A 133 23.00 -8.57 -8.49
CA PRO A 133 23.34 -8.30 -9.90
C PRO A 133 23.34 -9.53 -10.80
N ASP A 134 23.50 -10.73 -10.22
CA ASP A 134 23.54 -12.01 -10.94
C ASP A 134 22.16 -12.62 -11.14
N ASP A 135 21.12 -12.02 -10.54
CA ASP A 135 19.74 -12.46 -10.65
C ASP A 135 18.98 -11.70 -11.73
N ALA A 136 17.82 -12.21 -12.11
CA ALA A 136 16.93 -11.58 -13.08
C ALA A 136 15.50 -11.47 -12.54
N ILE A 137 14.82 -10.38 -12.90
CA ILE A 137 13.39 -10.17 -12.65
C ILE A 137 12.68 -10.11 -13.99
N ILE A 138 11.75 -11.01 -14.22
CA ILE A 138 10.86 -11.02 -15.38
C ILE A 138 9.49 -10.52 -14.90
N SER A 139 9.01 -9.42 -15.44
CA SER A 139 7.87 -8.67 -14.91
C SER A 139 6.87 -8.34 -16.02
N ASP A 140 5.57 -8.53 -15.72
CA ASP A 140 4.50 -8.02 -16.57
C ASP A 140 4.57 -6.48 -16.68
N GLU A 141 4.26 -5.92 -17.85
CA GLU A 141 4.34 -4.46 -18.08
C GLU A 141 3.29 -3.65 -17.29
N LEU A 142 2.16 -4.26 -16.94
CA LEU A 142 1.06 -3.62 -16.23
C LEU A 142 1.01 -3.93 -14.72
N ASN A 143 2.14 -4.26 -14.13
CA ASN A 143 2.21 -4.42 -12.69
C ASN A 143 1.88 -3.11 -11.94
N HIS A 144 1.47 -3.25 -10.68
CA HIS A 144 1.23 -2.11 -9.79
C HIS A 144 2.49 -1.25 -9.65
N ALA A 145 2.33 0.06 -9.51
CA ALA A 145 3.43 1.03 -9.41
C ALA A 145 4.47 0.67 -8.34
N SER A 146 4.05 0.14 -7.19
CA SER A 146 4.96 -0.29 -6.12
C SER A 146 5.88 -1.44 -6.51
N ILE A 147 5.41 -2.37 -7.34
CA ILE A 147 6.23 -3.46 -7.90
C ILE A 147 7.24 -2.87 -8.88
N ILE A 148 6.78 -2.00 -9.79
CA ILE A 148 7.65 -1.31 -10.76
C ILE A 148 8.76 -0.54 -10.04
N ASP A 149 8.43 0.19 -8.98
CA ASP A 149 9.38 0.97 -8.20
C ASP A 149 10.35 0.08 -7.41
N GLY A 150 9.86 -1.00 -6.78
CA GLY A 150 10.71 -1.97 -6.10
C GLY A 150 11.69 -2.66 -7.04
N VAL A 151 11.24 -3.04 -8.23
CA VAL A 151 12.11 -3.60 -9.30
C VAL A 151 13.15 -2.59 -9.77
N ARG A 152 12.80 -1.30 -9.86
CA ARG A 152 13.75 -0.23 -10.24
C ARG A 152 14.86 -0.02 -9.20
N LEU A 153 14.58 -0.21 -7.92
CA LEU A 153 15.56 -0.08 -6.84
C LEU A 153 16.52 -1.26 -6.78
N CYS A 154 16.09 -2.44 -7.24
CA CYS A 154 16.91 -3.65 -7.24
C CYS A 154 18.04 -3.58 -8.28
N LYS A 155 19.16 -4.25 -7.99
CA LYS A 155 20.33 -4.37 -8.89
C LYS A 155 20.25 -5.53 -9.88
N ALA A 156 19.23 -6.39 -9.74
CA ALA A 156 18.99 -7.51 -10.65
C ALA A 156 18.73 -7.04 -12.09
N GLN A 157 19.00 -7.89 -13.06
CA GLN A 157 18.63 -7.66 -14.46
C GLN A 157 17.11 -7.61 -14.58
N ARG A 158 16.60 -6.70 -15.42
CA ARG A 158 15.16 -6.43 -15.54
C ARG A 158 14.68 -6.73 -16.94
N PHE A 159 13.77 -7.68 -17.03
CA PHE A 159 13.06 -8.05 -18.24
C PHE A 159 11.58 -7.76 -18.08
N ARG A 160 10.92 -7.32 -19.12
CA ARG A 160 9.50 -6.96 -19.11
C ARG A 160 8.83 -7.56 -20.33
N TYR A 161 7.72 -8.23 -20.13
CA TYR A 161 6.89 -8.79 -21.17
C TYR A 161 5.52 -8.07 -21.24
N HIS A 162 4.86 -8.13 -22.40
CA HIS A 162 3.56 -7.52 -22.62
C HIS A 162 2.49 -8.20 -21.78
N ASN A 163 1.54 -7.42 -21.28
CA ASN A 163 0.52 -7.90 -20.35
C ASN A 163 -0.19 -9.16 -20.87
N GLN A 164 -0.12 -10.24 -20.11
CA GLN A 164 -0.70 -11.54 -20.40
C GLN A 164 -0.21 -12.22 -21.71
N ASP A 165 0.84 -11.76 -22.32
CA ASP A 165 1.45 -12.39 -23.50
C ASP A 165 2.44 -13.48 -23.08
N MET A 166 1.97 -14.73 -23.10
CA MET A 166 2.80 -15.88 -22.71
C MET A 166 3.88 -16.21 -23.73
N ALA A 167 3.71 -15.83 -24.98
CA ALA A 167 4.72 -16.03 -26.02
C ALA A 167 5.89 -15.03 -25.85
N ASP A 168 5.58 -13.77 -25.49
CA ASP A 168 6.58 -12.75 -25.16
C ASP A 168 7.31 -13.08 -23.84
N LEU A 169 6.62 -13.69 -22.88
CA LEU A 169 7.24 -14.18 -21.65
C LEU A 169 8.24 -15.32 -21.89
N GLU A 170 7.96 -16.20 -22.87
CA GLU A 170 8.82 -17.33 -23.20
C GLU A 170 10.07 -16.92 -24.02
N ALA A 171 9.97 -15.81 -24.75
CA ALA A 171 11.03 -15.32 -25.66
C ALA A 171 12.16 -14.60 -24.92
#